data_ca1e91b81695b36fd81114876e53a1da
#
_entry.id   ca1e91b81695b36fd81114876e53a1da
#
_cell.length_a   1.000
_cell.length_b   1.000
_cell.length_c   1.000
_cell.angle_alpha   90.00
_cell.angle_beta   90.00
_cell.angle_gamma   90.00
#
_symmetry.space_group_name_H-M   'P 1'
#
loop_
_entity.id
_entity.type
_entity.pdbx_description
1 polymer ?
#
loop_
_entity_poly.entity_id
_entity_poly.type
_entity_poly.pdbx_seq_one_letter_code
_entity_poly.pdbx_strand_id
1 'polypeptide(L)'
;MLDVILQSILTGQMKSFPLLLIAATIFLYFLPSMFAFLKGHRRFYVILALNILVSPVQSAVLQTLFPGFLTLTPSLSVHTLMVALIANLGVGWLALLIWALKPGEPDPRLLRAQDSKFYDAIAALPLILWFAYGAWQIRPYIINDILLITTGRGSLFAWVQLFSLSAAAGFNLLLVYLLIVRDKPVRKSKGWVPRFCAFMGTFLGVGMLQLPVTQLTLPMQILAALLIGVGSLASVLVLWRLGKSFSIMPEARTLVTTGPYAHARHPLYAVEMITIIGTALQFAAPWSWVLALLVVTLLWIRSHFEEQVLAQTYPEYAAYRAKTARFIPGII
;
A
#
# COMPACT_ATOMS: atom_id res chain seq x y z
N MET A 1 -8.98 26.84 -2.69
CA MET A 1 -7.92 25.83 -2.68
C MET A 1 -8.48 24.40 -2.74
N LEU A 2 -9.43 24.04 -1.87
CA LEU A 2 -10.10 22.72 -1.90
C LEU A 2 -10.85 22.49 -3.24
N ASP A 3 -11.51 23.53 -3.78
CA ASP A 3 -12.25 23.45 -5.05
C ASP A 3 -11.34 23.24 -6.26
N VAL A 4 -10.15 23.84 -6.26
CA VAL A 4 -9.14 23.64 -7.34
C VAL A 4 -8.56 22.23 -7.28
N ILE A 5 -8.34 21.70 -6.07
CA ILE A 5 -7.90 20.31 -5.87
C ILE A 5 -9.00 19.35 -6.31
N LEU A 6 -10.24 19.59 -5.90
CA LEU A 6 -11.41 18.80 -6.30
C LEU A 6 -11.64 18.83 -7.81
N GLN A 7 -11.56 20.00 -8.45
CA GLN A 7 -11.68 20.11 -9.90
C GLN A 7 -10.56 19.39 -10.63
N SER A 8 -9.30 19.50 -10.19
CA SER A 8 -8.18 18.80 -10.83
C SER A 8 -8.24 17.28 -10.63
N ILE A 9 -8.79 16.81 -9.50
CA ILE A 9 -9.08 15.38 -9.26
C ILE A 9 -10.21 14.90 -10.18
N LEU A 10 -11.28 15.68 -10.31
CA LEU A 10 -12.47 15.33 -11.12
C LEU A 10 -12.17 15.34 -12.62
N THR A 11 -11.29 16.23 -13.07
CA THR A 11 -10.89 16.33 -14.49
C THR A 11 -9.78 15.36 -14.89
N GLY A 12 -9.23 14.60 -13.95
CA GLY A 12 -8.14 13.64 -14.21
C GLY A 12 -6.81 14.28 -14.64
N GLN A 13 -6.69 15.61 -14.51
CA GLN A 13 -5.48 16.36 -14.89
C GLN A 13 -4.37 16.30 -13.84
N MET A 14 -4.68 15.87 -12.59
CA MET A 14 -3.66 15.66 -11.57
C MET A 14 -2.93 14.33 -11.79
N LYS A 15 -1.66 14.42 -12.13
CA LYS A 15 -0.76 13.28 -12.05
C LYS A 15 -0.75 12.75 -10.61
N SER A 16 -0.64 11.44 -10.42
CA SER A 16 -0.67 10.73 -9.13
C SER A 16 0.35 11.24 -8.09
N PHE A 17 1.42 11.88 -8.54
CA PHE A 17 2.50 12.39 -7.69
C PHE A 17 2.06 13.42 -6.62
N PRO A 18 1.26 14.47 -6.93
CA PRO A 18 0.80 15.41 -5.89
C PRO A 18 -0.07 14.77 -4.80
N LEU A 19 -0.93 13.80 -5.15
CA LEU A 19 -1.75 13.10 -4.16
C LEU A 19 -0.93 12.21 -3.24
N LEU A 20 0.07 11.52 -3.78
CA LEU A 20 1.06 10.77 -3.01
C LEU A 20 1.82 11.67 -2.04
N LEU A 21 2.23 12.84 -2.51
CA LEU A 21 2.93 13.81 -1.69
C LEU A 21 2.03 14.38 -0.58
N ILE A 22 0.77 14.67 -0.88
CA ILE A 22 -0.22 15.10 0.12
C ILE A 22 -0.45 14.00 1.17
N ALA A 23 -0.64 12.75 0.73
CA ALA A 23 -0.83 11.62 1.63
C ALA A 23 0.41 11.39 2.51
N ALA A 24 1.62 11.45 1.94
CA ALA A 24 2.87 11.37 2.67
C ALA A 24 3.03 12.52 3.67
N THR A 25 2.65 13.73 3.30
CA THR A 25 2.67 14.91 4.18
C THR A 25 1.75 14.72 5.37
N ILE A 26 0.50 14.28 5.15
CA ILE A 26 -0.46 14.00 6.22
C ILE A 26 0.07 12.88 7.13
N PHE A 27 0.60 11.82 6.55
CA PHE A 27 1.17 10.70 7.30
C PHE A 27 2.34 11.14 8.17
N LEU A 28 3.31 11.87 7.60
CA LEU A 28 4.47 12.39 8.34
C LEU A 28 4.05 13.38 9.43
N TYR A 29 3.05 14.21 9.15
CA TYR A 29 2.52 15.17 10.10
C TYR A 29 1.97 14.48 11.36
N PHE A 30 1.18 13.42 11.20
CA PHE A 30 0.59 12.68 12.31
C PHE A 30 1.51 11.62 12.92
N LEU A 31 2.75 11.48 12.45
CA LEU A 31 3.70 10.47 12.94
C LEU A 31 3.87 10.46 14.47
N PRO A 32 4.01 11.61 15.18
CA PRO A 32 4.11 11.63 16.64
C PRO A 32 2.87 11.02 17.32
N SER A 33 1.68 11.40 16.89
CA SER A 33 0.42 10.87 17.41
C SER A 33 0.26 9.39 17.10
N MET A 34 0.67 8.95 15.93
CA MET A 34 0.64 7.55 15.54
C MET A 34 1.59 6.71 16.42
N PHE A 35 2.81 7.16 16.66
CA PHE A 35 3.72 6.45 17.56
C PHE A 35 3.22 6.41 19.01
N ALA A 36 2.68 7.52 19.53
CA ALA A 36 2.09 7.57 20.84
C ALA A 36 0.93 6.57 20.98
N PHE A 37 0.09 6.48 19.95
CA PHE A 37 -1.03 5.55 19.90
C PHE A 37 -0.55 4.09 19.82
N LEU A 38 0.37 3.76 18.88
CA LEU A 38 0.90 2.40 18.70
C LEU A 38 1.61 1.87 19.96
N LYS A 39 2.22 2.76 20.76
CA LYS A 39 2.84 2.40 22.03
C LYS A 39 1.85 2.34 23.18
N GLY A 40 0.58 2.72 22.98
CA GLY A 40 -0.40 2.87 24.06
C GLY A 40 -0.01 3.97 25.06
N HIS A 41 0.67 5.02 24.61
CA HIS A 41 1.24 6.05 25.49
C HIS A 41 0.15 6.75 26.31
N ARG A 42 0.29 6.78 27.66
CA ARG A 42 -0.70 7.34 28.60
C ARG A 42 -1.14 8.78 28.25
N ARG A 43 -0.28 9.56 27.61
CA ARG A 43 -0.57 10.94 27.19
C ARG A 43 -0.92 11.07 25.70
N PHE A 44 -1.38 10.00 25.09
CA PHE A 44 -1.73 10.00 23.65
C PHE A 44 -2.64 11.15 23.25
N TYR A 45 -3.74 11.37 23.99
CA TYR A 45 -4.69 12.44 23.67
C TYR A 45 -4.07 13.84 23.75
N VAL A 46 -3.12 14.06 24.68
CA VAL A 46 -2.38 15.33 24.81
C VAL A 46 -1.44 15.50 23.61
N ILE A 47 -0.71 14.44 23.23
CA ILE A 47 0.18 14.45 22.05
C ILE A 47 -0.62 14.70 20.78
N LEU A 48 -1.79 14.07 20.64
CA LEU A 48 -2.68 14.26 19.50
C LEU A 48 -3.21 15.71 19.42
N ALA A 49 -3.71 16.24 20.54
CA ALA A 49 -4.21 17.61 20.60
C ALA A 49 -3.11 18.65 20.28
N LEU A 50 -1.92 18.47 20.86
CA LEU A 50 -0.78 19.34 20.58
C LEU A 50 -0.31 19.19 19.12
N ASN A 51 -0.34 17.98 18.57
CA ASN A 51 0.02 17.77 17.17
C ASN A 51 -0.93 18.49 16.21
N ILE A 52 -2.25 18.50 16.51
CA ILE A 52 -3.23 19.25 15.72
C ILE A 52 -2.98 20.77 15.83
N LEU A 53 -2.55 21.27 17.00
CA LEU A 53 -2.32 22.70 17.25
C LEU A 53 -0.97 23.21 16.73
N VAL A 54 0.04 22.34 16.62
CA VAL A 54 1.42 22.73 16.23
C VAL A 54 1.44 23.34 14.83
N SER A 55 0.72 22.77 13.85
CA SER A 55 0.75 23.24 12.46
C SER A 55 0.20 24.66 12.29
N PRO A 56 -1.01 25.01 12.76
CA PRO A 56 -1.52 26.37 12.62
C PRO A 56 -0.66 27.39 13.36
N VAL A 57 -0.12 27.05 14.53
CA VAL A 57 0.78 27.93 15.29
C VAL A 57 2.10 28.16 14.56
N GLN A 58 2.73 27.11 14.05
CA GLN A 58 3.95 27.24 13.25
C GLN A 58 3.72 28.01 11.97
N SER A 59 2.61 27.78 11.26
CA SER A 59 2.26 28.51 10.05
C SER A 59 2.04 30.00 10.34
N ALA A 60 1.37 30.34 11.45
CA ALA A 60 1.16 31.73 11.86
C ALA A 60 2.48 32.42 12.22
N VAL A 61 3.39 31.73 12.96
CA VAL A 61 4.71 32.26 13.30
C VAL A 61 5.56 32.49 12.04
N LEU A 62 5.57 31.54 11.10
CA LEU A 62 6.32 31.68 9.84
C LEU A 62 5.77 32.81 8.99
N GLN A 63 4.45 33.01 8.96
CA GLN A 63 3.84 34.11 8.21
C GLN A 63 4.13 35.49 8.81
N THR A 64 4.25 35.57 10.14
CA THR A 64 4.64 36.82 10.84
C THR A 64 6.11 37.15 10.66
N LEU A 65 7.00 36.13 10.72
CA LEU A 65 8.44 36.33 10.56
C LEU A 65 8.86 36.55 9.09
N PHE A 66 8.14 35.94 8.16
CA PHE A 66 8.41 35.98 6.72
C PHE A 66 7.13 36.33 5.96
N PRO A 67 6.70 37.60 5.94
CA PRO A 67 5.53 38.04 5.20
C PRO A 67 5.70 37.69 3.71
N GLY A 68 4.76 36.93 3.17
CA GLY A 68 4.82 36.47 1.77
C GLY A 68 5.34 35.05 1.59
N PHE A 69 5.81 34.36 2.62
CA PHE A 69 6.27 32.98 2.53
C PHE A 69 5.20 32.02 1.95
N LEU A 70 3.91 32.22 2.28
CA LEU A 70 2.80 31.45 1.76
C LEU A 70 2.18 32.05 0.48
N THR A 71 2.54 33.26 0.09
CA THR A 71 2.00 33.95 -1.11
C THR A 71 2.85 33.74 -2.35
N LEU A 72 4.03 33.13 -2.22
CA LEU A 72 5.02 32.97 -3.29
C LEU A 72 4.61 32.09 -4.46
N THR A 73 3.48 31.35 -4.36
CA THR A 73 3.05 30.53 -5.49
C THR A 73 1.52 30.34 -5.53
N PRO A 74 0.84 30.91 -6.52
CA PRO A 74 -0.57 30.62 -6.77
C PRO A 74 -0.81 29.23 -7.38
N SER A 75 0.24 28.50 -7.77
CA SER A 75 0.14 27.15 -8.32
C SER A 75 0.49 26.10 -7.29
N LEU A 76 -0.28 25.02 -7.26
CA LEU A 76 -0.04 23.80 -6.46
C LEU A 76 1.19 23.05 -7.03
N SER A 77 2.36 23.67 -6.99
CA SER A 77 3.60 23.06 -7.45
C SER A 77 4.15 22.11 -6.38
N VAL A 78 4.91 21.10 -6.81
CA VAL A 78 5.65 20.20 -5.92
C VAL A 78 6.50 20.99 -4.92
N HIS A 79 7.05 22.12 -5.37
CA HIS A 79 7.87 23.03 -4.53
C HIS A 79 7.04 23.63 -3.38
N THR A 80 5.81 24.09 -3.64
CA THR A 80 4.92 24.65 -2.60
C THR A 80 4.55 23.59 -1.55
N LEU A 81 4.27 22.38 -2.00
CA LEU A 81 3.96 21.25 -1.10
C LEU A 81 5.18 20.86 -0.26
N MET A 82 6.38 20.83 -0.84
CA MET A 82 7.63 20.55 -0.11
C MET A 82 7.94 21.62 0.93
N VAL A 83 7.76 22.89 0.59
CA VAL A 83 7.96 24.02 1.52
C VAL A 83 6.93 23.93 2.67
N ALA A 84 5.67 23.66 2.37
CA ALA A 84 4.63 23.46 3.38
C ALA A 84 4.94 22.27 4.29
N LEU A 85 5.47 21.16 3.75
CA LEU A 85 5.90 20.01 4.51
C LEU A 85 7.04 20.36 5.47
N ILE A 86 8.09 21.01 4.98
CA ILE A 86 9.25 21.41 5.78
C ILE A 86 8.82 22.37 6.89
N ALA A 87 7.95 23.32 6.58
CA ALA A 87 7.42 24.26 7.56
C ALA A 87 6.62 23.58 8.68
N ASN A 88 5.90 22.51 8.34
CA ASN A 88 5.09 21.75 9.31
C ASN A 88 5.91 20.74 10.15
N LEU A 89 7.09 20.32 9.69
CA LEU A 89 8.01 19.43 10.42
C LEU A 89 9.02 20.19 11.30
N GLY A 90 8.62 21.33 11.87
CA GLY A 90 9.49 22.16 12.71
C GLY A 90 9.78 21.62 14.10
N VAL A 91 10.41 22.44 14.94
CA VAL A 91 10.87 22.08 16.29
C VAL A 91 9.76 21.52 17.18
N GLY A 92 8.55 22.08 17.11
CA GLY A 92 7.39 21.59 17.87
C GLY A 92 6.99 20.16 17.49
N TRP A 93 7.00 19.82 16.22
CA TRP A 93 6.73 18.48 15.74
C TRP A 93 7.81 17.48 16.18
N LEU A 94 9.10 17.85 16.09
CA LEU A 94 10.21 17.05 16.60
C LEU A 94 10.11 16.80 18.10
N ALA A 95 9.75 17.81 18.89
CA ALA A 95 9.55 17.68 20.32
C ALA A 95 8.42 16.70 20.64
N LEU A 96 7.31 16.76 19.90
CA LEU A 96 6.20 15.80 20.03
C LEU A 96 6.62 14.38 19.63
N LEU A 97 7.41 14.24 18.57
CA LEU A 97 7.92 12.93 18.15
C LEU A 97 8.84 12.33 19.21
N ILE A 98 9.79 13.10 19.73
CA ILE A 98 10.68 12.67 20.81
C ILE A 98 9.85 12.28 22.05
N TRP A 99 8.82 13.04 22.38
CA TRP A 99 7.94 12.72 23.52
C TRP A 99 7.15 11.42 23.28
N ALA A 100 6.59 11.24 22.09
CA ALA A 100 5.88 10.02 21.71
C ALA A 100 6.79 8.76 21.70
N LEU A 101 8.08 8.96 21.43
CA LEU A 101 9.07 7.89 21.42
C LEU A 101 9.59 7.51 22.81
N LYS A 102 9.44 8.39 23.83
CA LYS A 102 9.86 8.08 25.20
C LYS A 102 9.15 6.83 25.72
N PRO A 103 9.85 5.97 26.49
CA PRO A 103 9.20 4.88 27.21
C PRO A 103 8.24 5.49 28.25
N GLY A 104 7.03 4.96 28.31
CA GLY A 104 6.01 5.37 29.26
C GLY A 104 5.16 4.18 29.65
N GLU A 105 4.46 4.27 30.77
CA GLU A 105 3.49 3.25 31.15
C GLU A 105 2.35 3.24 30.13
N PRO A 106 1.99 2.08 29.58
CA PRO A 106 0.92 1.97 28.60
C PRO A 106 -0.45 2.22 29.27
N ASP A 107 -1.34 2.92 28.57
CA ASP A 107 -2.72 3.10 29.01
C ASP A 107 -3.54 1.84 28.73
N PRO A 108 -4.08 1.16 29.75
CA PRO A 108 -4.89 -0.05 29.56
C PRO A 108 -6.12 0.18 28.68
N ARG A 109 -6.68 1.40 28.65
CA ARG A 109 -7.83 1.75 27.78
C ARG A 109 -7.44 1.77 26.32
N LEU A 110 -6.27 2.33 25.99
CA LEU A 110 -5.74 2.35 24.63
C LEU A 110 -5.37 0.94 24.17
N LEU A 111 -4.78 0.12 25.04
CA LEU A 111 -4.47 -1.27 24.72
C LEU A 111 -5.74 -2.07 24.39
N ARG A 112 -6.80 -1.93 25.20
CA ARG A 112 -8.11 -2.56 24.92
C ARG A 112 -8.73 -2.05 23.61
N ALA A 113 -8.61 -0.76 23.33
CA ALA A 113 -9.09 -0.19 22.07
C ALA A 113 -8.34 -0.78 20.87
N GLN A 114 -7.02 -1.02 21.01
CA GLN A 114 -6.19 -1.65 19.97
C GLN A 114 -6.59 -3.12 19.66
N ASP A 115 -7.24 -3.79 20.59
CA ASP A 115 -7.76 -5.15 20.39
C ASP A 115 -9.15 -5.16 19.72
N SER A 116 -9.73 -4.01 19.39
CA SER A 116 -11.03 -3.92 18.76
C SER A 116 -10.96 -4.11 17.23
N LYS A 117 -12.03 -4.68 16.63
CA LYS A 117 -12.18 -4.72 15.16
C LYS A 117 -12.18 -3.32 14.53
N PHE A 118 -12.76 -2.36 15.23
CA PHE A 118 -12.82 -0.97 14.80
C PHE A 118 -11.42 -0.36 14.66
N TYR A 119 -10.54 -0.64 15.62
CA TYR A 119 -9.15 -0.22 15.53
C TYR A 119 -8.42 -0.87 14.35
N ASP A 120 -8.59 -2.18 14.12
CA ASP A 120 -7.94 -2.86 13.01
C ASP A 120 -8.39 -2.28 11.66
N ALA A 121 -9.66 -1.87 11.54
CA ALA A 121 -10.18 -1.19 10.36
C ALA A 121 -9.61 0.23 10.18
N ILE A 122 -9.54 1.02 11.26
CA ILE A 122 -8.92 2.37 11.20
C ILE A 122 -7.42 2.27 10.89
N ALA A 123 -6.71 1.33 11.48
CA ALA A 123 -5.30 1.10 11.19
C ALA A 123 -5.06 0.67 9.72
N ALA A 124 -6.06 0.05 9.09
CA ALA A 124 -6.02 -0.31 7.68
C ALA A 124 -6.47 0.83 6.74
N LEU A 125 -7.05 1.91 7.26
CA LEU A 125 -7.63 3.00 6.45
C LEU A 125 -6.66 3.56 5.39
N PRO A 126 -5.38 3.84 5.68
CA PRO A 126 -4.44 4.30 4.65
C PRO A 126 -4.29 3.31 3.50
N LEU A 127 -4.28 2.01 3.79
CA LEU A 127 -4.19 0.95 2.79
C LEU A 127 -5.49 0.82 1.98
N ILE A 128 -6.63 0.92 2.65
CA ILE A 128 -7.96 0.93 2.02
C ILE A 128 -8.05 2.08 1.02
N LEU A 129 -7.67 3.29 1.45
CA LEU A 129 -7.68 4.48 0.58
C LEU A 129 -6.69 4.34 -0.58
N TRP A 130 -5.52 3.76 -0.35
CA TRP A 130 -4.52 3.51 -1.38
C TRP A 130 -5.04 2.57 -2.47
N PHE A 131 -5.57 1.42 -2.11
CA PHE A 131 -6.09 0.45 -3.09
C PHE A 131 -7.37 0.95 -3.76
N ALA A 132 -8.25 1.64 -3.04
CA ALA A 132 -9.42 2.29 -3.64
C ALA A 132 -9.01 3.34 -4.67
N TYR A 133 -7.98 4.15 -4.37
CA TYR A 133 -7.42 5.11 -5.29
C TYR A 133 -6.78 4.42 -6.51
N GLY A 134 -6.06 3.32 -6.30
CA GLY A 134 -5.50 2.52 -7.39
C GLY A 134 -6.57 2.02 -8.37
N ALA A 135 -7.68 1.48 -7.85
CA ALA A 135 -8.83 1.07 -8.66
C ALA A 135 -9.45 2.27 -9.42
N TRP A 136 -9.57 3.41 -8.76
CA TRP A 136 -10.09 4.64 -9.37
C TRP A 136 -9.23 5.13 -10.53
N GLN A 137 -7.91 5.08 -10.41
CA GLN A 137 -6.95 5.51 -11.43
C GLN A 137 -6.97 4.64 -12.68
N ILE A 138 -7.36 3.38 -12.57
CA ILE A 138 -7.48 2.46 -13.70
C ILE A 138 -8.74 2.75 -14.54
N ARG A 139 -9.80 3.30 -13.93
CA ARG A 139 -11.12 3.53 -14.55
C ARG A 139 -11.08 4.22 -15.93
N PRO A 140 -10.37 5.35 -16.15
CA PRO A 140 -10.41 6.04 -17.43
C PRO A 140 -9.85 5.21 -18.57
N TYR A 141 -8.86 4.36 -18.29
CA TYR A 141 -8.28 3.46 -19.29
C TYR A 141 -9.26 2.34 -19.67
N ILE A 142 -9.98 1.77 -18.69
CA ILE A 142 -11.05 0.79 -18.94
C ILE A 142 -12.15 1.41 -19.81
N ILE A 143 -12.59 2.63 -19.49
CA ILE A 143 -13.62 3.33 -20.27
C ILE A 143 -13.15 3.58 -21.69
N ASN A 144 -11.90 4.01 -21.88
CA ASN A 144 -11.31 4.23 -23.20
C ASN A 144 -11.29 2.94 -24.02
N ASP A 145 -10.86 1.82 -23.46
CA ASP A 145 -10.81 0.55 -24.17
C ASP A 145 -12.22 0.05 -24.53
N ILE A 146 -13.20 0.20 -23.64
CA ILE A 146 -14.61 -0.09 -23.93
C ILE A 146 -15.11 0.77 -25.11
N LEU A 147 -14.82 2.07 -25.12
CA LEU A 147 -15.22 2.97 -26.21
C LEU A 147 -14.57 2.58 -27.54
N LEU A 148 -13.27 2.25 -27.55
CA LEU A 148 -12.58 1.77 -28.75
C LEU A 148 -13.23 0.50 -29.30
N ILE A 149 -13.55 -0.44 -28.46
CA ILE A 149 -14.17 -1.71 -28.82
C ILE A 149 -15.59 -1.51 -29.34
N THR A 150 -16.42 -0.74 -28.63
CA THR A 150 -17.84 -0.52 -28.99
C THR A 150 -18.02 0.33 -30.24
N THR A 151 -17.04 1.19 -30.56
CA THR A 151 -17.05 2.02 -31.79
C THR A 151 -16.43 1.30 -33.00
N GLY A 152 -16.12 -0.01 -32.89
CA GLY A 152 -15.54 -0.79 -33.98
C GLY A 152 -14.05 -0.50 -34.25
N ARG A 153 -13.38 0.27 -33.37
CA ARG A 153 -11.94 0.58 -33.45
C ARG A 153 -11.09 -0.33 -32.54
N GLY A 154 -11.70 -1.34 -31.94
CA GLY A 154 -11.05 -2.25 -30.99
C GLY A 154 -10.03 -3.15 -31.69
N SER A 155 -8.77 -3.06 -31.27
CA SER A 155 -7.71 -4.00 -31.67
C SER A 155 -7.65 -5.18 -30.69
N LEU A 156 -6.92 -6.25 -31.06
CA LEU A 156 -6.61 -7.35 -30.14
C LEU A 156 -5.97 -6.82 -28.85
N PHE A 157 -5.09 -5.84 -28.96
CA PHE A 157 -4.45 -5.21 -27.80
C PHE A 157 -5.48 -4.53 -26.88
N ALA A 158 -6.47 -3.83 -27.41
CA ALA A 158 -7.52 -3.20 -26.61
C ALA A 158 -8.31 -4.22 -25.78
N TRP A 159 -8.63 -5.39 -26.34
CA TRP A 159 -9.29 -6.48 -25.60
C TRP A 159 -8.41 -7.04 -24.49
N VAL A 160 -7.14 -7.30 -24.77
CA VAL A 160 -6.18 -7.82 -23.78
C VAL A 160 -5.92 -6.79 -22.69
N GLN A 161 -5.80 -5.52 -23.06
CA GLN A 161 -5.63 -4.42 -22.10
C GLN A 161 -6.86 -4.26 -21.19
N LEU A 162 -8.07 -4.29 -21.77
CA LEU A 162 -9.31 -4.25 -20.99
C LEU A 162 -9.39 -5.41 -19.99
N PHE A 163 -9.04 -6.63 -20.40
CA PHE A 163 -8.95 -7.78 -19.48
C PHE A 163 -7.95 -7.53 -18.35
N SER A 164 -6.74 -7.09 -18.69
CA SER A 164 -5.67 -6.81 -17.74
C SER A 164 -6.05 -5.75 -16.73
N LEU A 165 -6.57 -4.61 -17.19
CA LEU A 165 -6.99 -3.49 -16.35
C LEU A 165 -8.18 -3.87 -15.46
N SER A 166 -9.14 -4.63 -15.98
CA SER A 166 -10.29 -5.11 -15.22
C SER A 166 -9.88 -6.08 -14.10
N ALA A 167 -8.94 -6.98 -14.38
CA ALA A 167 -8.38 -7.90 -13.39
C ALA A 167 -7.61 -7.14 -12.30
N ALA A 168 -6.79 -6.15 -12.68
CA ALA A 168 -6.05 -5.31 -11.73
C ALA A 168 -6.98 -4.44 -10.88
N ALA A 169 -8.05 -3.87 -11.45
CA ALA A 169 -9.06 -3.14 -10.70
C ALA A 169 -9.80 -4.07 -9.72
N GLY A 170 -10.19 -5.26 -10.16
CA GLY A 170 -10.80 -6.29 -9.33
C GLY A 170 -9.91 -6.71 -8.16
N PHE A 171 -8.60 -6.88 -8.39
CA PHE A 171 -7.61 -7.15 -7.35
C PHE A 171 -7.58 -6.03 -6.29
N ASN A 172 -7.47 -4.77 -6.71
CA ASN A 172 -7.48 -3.63 -5.80
C ASN A 172 -8.77 -3.54 -4.98
N LEU A 173 -9.94 -3.71 -5.62
CA LEU A 173 -11.24 -3.69 -4.93
C LEU A 173 -11.40 -4.86 -3.95
N LEU A 174 -10.89 -6.04 -4.29
CA LEU A 174 -10.88 -7.19 -3.38
C LEU A 174 -9.99 -6.91 -2.17
N LEU A 175 -8.82 -6.28 -2.34
CA LEU A 175 -7.98 -5.87 -1.22
C LEU A 175 -8.69 -4.88 -0.29
N VAL A 176 -9.40 -3.89 -0.84
CA VAL A 176 -10.24 -2.98 -0.05
C VAL A 176 -11.26 -3.76 0.78
N TYR A 177 -12.00 -4.66 0.14
CA TYR A 177 -13.00 -5.48 0.81
C TYR A 177 -12.38 -6.34 1.93
N LEU A 178 -11.29 -7.06 1.63
CA LEU A 178 -10.64 -7.95 2.60
C LEU A 178 -10.05 -7.17 3.78
N LEU A 179 -9.48 -5.98 3.58
CA LEU A 179 -8.98 -5.13 4.65
C LEU A 179 -10.07 -4.68 5.63
N ILE A 180 -11.32 -4.54 5.14
CA ILE A 180 -12.48 -4.18 5.97
C ILE A 180 -13.02 -5.39 6.75
N VAL A 181 -13.13 -6.56 6.08
CA VAL A 181 -13.82 -7.71 6.65
C VAL A 181 -12.92 -8.70 7.38
N ARG A 182 -11.60 -8.54 7.31
CA ARG A 182 -10.61 -9.48 7.86
C ARG A 182 -10.82 -9.75 9.35
N ASP A 183 -10.44 -10.94 9.79
CA ASP A 183 -10.50 -11.31 11.19
C ASP A 183 -9.39 -10.59 12.00
N LYS A 184 -9.55 -10.56 13.33
CA LYS A 184 -8.50 -10.03 14.22
C LYS A 184 -7.27 -10.94 14.17
N PRO A 185 -6.05 -10.35 14.24
CA PRO A 185 -4.85 -11.15 14.34
C PRO A 185 -4.78 -11.88 15.69
N VAL A 186 -4.51 -13.18 15.65
CA VAL A 186 -4.23 -13.99 16.84
C VAL A 186 -2.84 -13.67 17.38
N ARG A 187 -1.88 -13.47 16.47
CA ARG A 187 -0.50 -13.11 16.81
C ARG A 187 0.08 -12.18 15.76
N LYS A 188 0.87 -11.20 16.19
CA LYS A 188 1.59 -10.25 15.33
C LYS A 188 3.08 -10.54 15.40
N SER A 189 3.80 -10.33 14.30
CA SER A 189 5.27 -10.40 14.29
C SER A 189 5.87 -9.37 15.24
N LYS A 190 6.95 -9.75 15.92
CA LYS A 190 7.71 -8.86 16.79
C LYS A 190 8.76 -8.08 16.00
N GLY A 191 8.98 -6.84 16.42
CA GLY A 191 10.00 -5.98 15.82
C GLY A 191 9.51 -5.17 14.61
N TRP A 192 10.37 -4.27 14.15
CA TRP A 192 10.08 -3.38 13.03
C TRP A 192 10.46 -3.97 11.66
N VAL A 193 11.49 -4.84 11.63
CA VAL A 193 12.01 -5.42 10.37
C VAL A 193 10.95 -6.19 9.59
N PRO A 194 10.16 -7.11 10.18
CA PRO A 194 9.09 -7.80 9.46
C PRO A 194 8.06 -6.86 8.87
N ARG A 195 7.70 -5.79 9.60
CA ARG A 195 6.74 -4.78 9.15
C ARG A 195 7.30 -3.93 8.02
N PHE A 196 8.56 -3.53 8.12
CA PHE A 196 9.26 -2.79 7.07
C PHE A 196 9.35 -3.61 5.78
N CYS A 197 9.76 -4.88 5.85
CA CYS A 197 9.82 -5.77 4.69
C CYS A 197 8.43 -5.97 4.05
N ALA A 198 7.37 -6.11 4.86
CA ALA A 198 6.02 -6.23 4.36
C ALA A 198 5.55 -4.94 3.66
N PHE A 199 5.81 -3.79 4.26
CA PHE A 199 5.48 -2.50 3.68
C PHE A 199 6.24 -2.27 2.37
N MET A 200 7.56 -2.44 2.37
CA MET A 200 8.39 -2.26 1.19
C MET A 200 8.04 -3.28 0.09
N GLY A 201 7.80 -4.55 0.43
CA GLY A 201 7.37 -5.57 -0.53
C GLY A 201 6.02 -5.25 -1.19
N THR A 202 5.14 -4.52 -0.50
CA THR A 202 3.85 -4.10 -1.06
C THR A 202 3.96 -2.85 -1.94
N PHE A 203 4.79 -1.87 -1.56
CA PHE A 203 4.77 -0.54 -2.17
C PHE A 203 5.95 -0.25 -3.09
N LEU A 204 7.08 -0.95 -2.96
CA LEU A 204 8.27 -0.67 -3.77
C LEU A 204 8.02 -0.85 -5.27
N GLY A 205 7.16 -1.82 -5.64
CA GLY A 205 6.77 -2.04 -7.04
C GLY A 205 6.12 -0.83 -7.71
N VAL A 206 5.45 0.04 -6.92
CA VAL A 206 4.89 1.30 -7.43
C VAL A 206 5.97 2.25 -7.94
N GLY A 207 7.21 2.11 -7.46
CA GLY A 207 8.35 2.86 -7.98
C GLY A 207 8.60 2.64 -9.47
N MET A 208 8.20 1.50 -10.04
CA MET A 208 8.30 1.26 -11.48
C MET A 208 7.47 2.24 -12.29
N LEU A 209 6.31 2.68 -11.78
CA LEU A 209 5.42 3.65 -12.44
C LEU A 209 6.04 5.05 -12.59
N GLN A 210 7.15 5.32 -11.89
CA GLN A 210 7.90 6.58 -12.01
C GLN A 210 9.00 6.49 -13.08
N LEU A 211 9.28 5.31 -13.60
CA LEU A 211 10.26 5.11 -14.66
C LEU A 211 9.65 5.48 -16.04
N PRO A 212 10.48 5.87 -17.00
CA PRO A 212 10.03 6.05 -18.38
C PRO A 212 9.41 4.77 -18.95
N VAL A 213 8.33 4.92 -19.69
CA VAL A 213 7.69 3.80 -20.39
C VAL A 213 8.58 3.33 -21.55
N THR A 214 8.79 2.04 -21.66
CA THR A 214 9.56 1.45 -22.79
C THR A 214 8.70 1.36 -24.05
N GLN A 215 9.30 1.70 -25.19
CA GLN A 215 8.67 1.51 -26.50
C GLN A 215 8.70 0.01 -26.86
N LEU A 216 7.62 -0.68 -26.54
CA LEU A 216 7.48 -2.11 -26.83
C LEU A 216 6.85 -2.36 -28.19
N THR A 217 7.29 -3.43 -28.86
CA THR A 217 6.57 -3.96 -30.04
C THR A 217 5.19 -4.48 -29.64
N LEU A 218 4.24 -4.51 -30.56
CA LEU A 218 2.87 -4.96 -30.28
C LEU A 218 2.80 -6.35 -29.61
N PRO A 219 3.56 -7.37 -30.03
CA PRO A 219 3.59 -8.66 -29.32
C PRO A 219 4.06 -8.54 -27.87
N MET A 220 5.05 -7.70 -27.59
CA MET A 220 5.57 -7.49 -26.23
C MET A 220 4.58 -6.71 -25.36
N GLN A 221 3.83 -5.76 -25.93
CA GLN A 221 2.74 -5.06 -25.22
C GLN A 221 1.64 -6.07 -24.83
N ILE A 222 1.24 -6.93 -25.75
CA ILE A 222 0.25 -7.99 -25.50
C ILE A 222 0.76 -8.94 -24.41
N LEU A 223 2.01 -9.39 -24.50
CA LEU A 223 2.61 -10.28 -23.50
C LEU A 223 2.62 -9.62 -22.10
N ALA A 224 3.07 -8.38 -21.99
CA ALA A 224 3.11 -7.66 -20.73
C ALA A 224 1.69 -7.51 -20.14
N ALA A 225 0.71 -7.12 -20.95
CA ALA A 225 -0.67 -7.00 -20.53
C ALA A 225 -1.27 -8.35 -20.11
N LEU A 226 -0.99 -9.44 -20.82
CA LEU A 226 -1.42 -10.79 -20.44
C LEU A 226 -0.83 -11.22 -19.10
N LEU A 227 0.47 -11.01 -18.88
CA LEU A 227 1.13 -11.35 -17.62
C LEU A 227 0.49 -10.59 -16.44
N ILE A 228 0.22 -9.29 -16.61
CA ILE A 228 -0.46 -8.48 -15.60
C ILE A 228 -1.88 -8.98 -15.37
N GLY A 229 -2.65 -9.21 -16.43
CA GLY A 229 -4.04 -9.65 -16.34
C GLY A 229 -4.19 -11.02 -15.70
N VAL A 230 -3.42 -12.01 -16.17
CA VAL A 230 -3.43 -13.38 -15.63
C VAL A 230 -2.94 -13.40 -14.19
N GLY A 231 -1.83 -12.72 -13.88
CA GLY A 231 -1.30 -12.62 -12.53
C GLY A 231 -2.29 -11.95 -11.56
N SER A 232 -2.92 -10.85 -11.99
CA SER A 232 -3.93 -10.14 -11.17
C SER A 232 -5.18 -10.99 -10.96
N LEU A 233 -5.69 -11.67 -12.00
CA LEU A 233 -6.85 -12.55 -11.87
C LEU A 233 -6.54 -13.75 -10.96
N ALA A 234 -5.38 -14.38 -11.13
CA ALA A 234 -4.94 -15.45 -10.27
C ALA A 234 -4.80 -14.97 -8.80
N SER A 235 -4.28 -13.76 -8.59
CA SER A 235 -4.22 -13.14 -7.25
C SER A 235 -5.61 -12.95 -6.64
N VAL A 236 -6.60 -12.53 -7.43
CA VAL A 236 -8.01 -12.45 -6.98
C VAL A 236 -8.52 -13.80 -6.51
N LEU A 237 -8.28 -14.86 -7.29
CA LEU A 237 -8.75 -16.22 -6.93
C LEU A 237 -8.06 -16.75 -5.67
N VAL A 238 -6.75 -16.52 -5.52
CA VAL A 238 -6.00 -16.92 -4.32
C VAL A 238 -6.45 -16.13 -3.10
N LEU A 239 -6.62 -14.81 -3.22
CA LEU A 239 -7.09 -13.94 -2.14
C LEU A 239 -8.52 -14.27 -1.72
N TRP A 240 -9.38 -14.61 -2.67
CA TRP A 240 -10.74 -15.03 -2.36
C TRP A 240 -10.75 -16.28 -1.46
N ARG A 241 -9.84 -17.23 -1.71
CA ARG A 241 -9.67 -18.41 -0.84
C ARG A 241 -9.06 -18.10 0.51
N LEU A 242 -8.13 -17.15 0.58
CA LEU A 242 -7.56 -16.68 1.84
C LEU A 242 -8.60 -15.95 2.69
N GLY A 243 -9.47 -15.17 2.06
CA GLY A 243 -10.62 -14.53 2.67
C GLY A 243 -10.22 -13.65 3.88
N LYS A 244 -10.94 -13.82 4.98
CA LYS A 244 -10.76 -13.03 6.22
C LYS A 244 -9.40 -13.21 6.90
N SER A 245 -8.62 -14.24 6.49
CA SER A 245 -7.26 -14.46 7.00
C SER A 245 -6.22 -13.54 6.36
N PHE A 246 -6.60 -12.72 5.37
CA PHE A 246 -5.69 -11.81 4.68
C PHE A 246 -5.07 -10.77 5.60
N SER A 247 -3.76 -10.59 5.49
CA SER A 247 -3.02 -9.49 6.11
C SER A 247 -1.85 -9.05 5.25
N ILE A 248 -1.60 -7.73 5.19
CA ILE A 248 -0.38 -7.19 4.56
C ILE A 248 0.80 -7.33 5.52
N MET A 249 0.58 -7.15 6.82
CA MET A 249 1.63 -7.34 7.82
C MET A 249 1.80 -8.83 8.17
N PRO A 250 2.99 -9.29 8.56
CA PRO A 250 3.21 -10.66 9.00
C PRO A 250 2.48 -10.92 10.32
N GLU A 251 1.28 -11.46 10.22
CA GLU A 251 0.37 -11.72 11.34
C GLU A 251 -0.29 -13.09 11.14
N ALA A 252 -0.47 -13.83 12.24
CA ALA A 252 -1.30 -15.03 12.22
C ALA A 252 -2.76 -14.64 12.45
N ARG A 253 -3.62 -15.04 11.53
CA ARG A 253 -5.08 -14.98 11.63
C ARG A 253 -5.61 -16.44 11.61
N THR A 254 -6.47 -16.85 10.74
CA THR A 254 -6.85 -18.25 10.61
C THR A 254 -5.87 -18.97 9.67
N LEU A 255 -5.42 -20.18 10.01
CA LEU A 255 -4.58 -20.97 9.12
C LEU A 255 -5.43 -21.56 7.98
N VAL A 256 -5.13 -21.17 6.75
CA VAL A 256 -5.77 -21.68 5.54
C VAL A 256 -4.85 -22.68 4.86
N THR A 257 -5.34 -23.92 4.68
CA THR A 257 -4.60 -25.05 4.10
C THR A 257 -5.30 -25.68 2.91
N THR A 258 -6.37 -25.04 2.39
CA THR A 258 -7.21 -25.57 1.32
C THR A 258 -7.09 -24.78 0.02
N GLY A 259 -7.56 -25.35 -1.08
CA GLY A 259 -7.46 -24.72 -2.40
C GLY A 259 -6.00 -24.54 -2.85
N PRO A 260 -5.59 -23.37 -3.36
CA PRO A 260 -4.21 -23.13 -3.75
C PRO A 260 -3.19 -23.33 -2.59
N TYR A 261 -3.63 -23.10 -1.35
CA TYR A 261 -2.83 -23.30 -0.14
C TYR A 261 -2.61 -24.79 0.20
N ALA A 262 -3.32 -25.72 -0.41
CA ALA A 262 -3.04 -27.15 -0.27
C ALA A 262 -1.75 -27.57 -0.99
N HIS A 263 -1.32 -26.80 -1.98
CA HIS A 263 -0.17 -27.10 -2.82
C HIS A 263 1.06 -26.24 -2.52
N ALA A 264 0.82 -24.97 -2.17
CA ALA A 264 1.89 -24.03 -1.82
C ALA A 264 1.48 -23.18 -0.60
N ARG A 265 2.45 -22.80 0.23
CA ARG A 265 2.21 -21.98 1.42
C ARG A 265 2.01 -20.50 1.09
N HIS A 266 2.64 -20.02 0.01
CA HIS A 266 2.56 -18.63 -0.45
C HIS A 266 2.14 -18.54 -1.92
N PRO A 267 0.97 -19.12 -2.30
CA PRO A 267 0.53 -19.10 -3.70
C PRO A 267 0.26 -17.68 -4.20
N LEU A 268 -0.15 -16.76 -3.31
CA LEU A 268 -0.35 -15.35 -3.67
C LEU A 268 0.94 -14.71 -4.18
N TYR A 269 2.07 -14.93 -3.49
CA TYR A 269 3.34 -14.35 -3.92
C TYR A 269 3.84 -14.92 -5.25
N ALA A 270 3.58 -16.22 -5.49
CA ALA A 270 3.92 -16.84 -6.77
C ALA A 270 3.18 -16.18 -7.96
N VAL A 271 1.88 -15.88 -7.79
CA VAL A 271 1.10 -15.23 -8.85
C VAL A 271 1.37 -13.72 -8.95
N GLU A 272 1.70 -13.04 -7.84
CA GLU A 272 2.15 -11.65 -7.84
C GLU A 272 3.47 -11.48 -8.62
N MET A 273 4.39 -12.44 -8.57
CA MET A 273 5.63 -12.41 -9.36
C MET A 273 5.33 -12.34 -10.87
N ILE A 274 4.28 -13.00 -11.34
CA ILE A 274 3.85 -12.93 -12.75
C ILE A 274 3.45 -11.48 -13.11
N THR A 275 2.65 -10.84 -12.25
CA THR A 275 2.26 -9.44 -12.43
C THR A 275 3.46 -8.49 -12.40
N ILE A 276 4.42 -8.72 -11.50
CA ILE A 276 5.65 -7.93 -11.37
C ILE A 276 6.49 -8.02 -12.65
N ILE A 277 6.65 -9.21 -13.23
CA ILE A 277 7.37 -9.42 -14.49
C ILE A 277 6.67 -8.66 -15.63
N GLY A 278 5.34 -8.81 -15.78
CA GLY A 278 4.56 -8.08 -16.76
C GLY A 278 4.69 -6.55 -16.62
N THR A 279 4.72 -6.05 -15.38
CA THR A 279 4.92 -4.62 -15.10
C THR A 279 6.34 -4.19 -15.46
N ALA A 280 7.37 -4.97 -15.08
CA ALA A 280 8.77 -4.63 -15.36
C ALA A 280 9.06 -4.52 -16.86
N LEU A 281 8.39 -5.31 -17.70
CA LEU A 281 8.51 -5.22 -19.16
C LEU A 281 8.07 -3.86 -19.71
N GLN A 282 7.11 -3.18 -19.07
CA GLN A 282 6.54 -1.92 -19.58
C GLN A 282 7.43 -0.70 -19.32
N PHE A 283 8.40 -0.81 -18.41
CA PHE A 283 9.21 0.33 -17.94
C PHE A 283 10.70 0.16 -18.26
N ALA A 284 11.42 1.29 -18.24
CA ALA A 284 12.81 1.34 -18.69
C ALA A 284 13.75 0.43 -17.90
N ALA A 285 14.43 -0.46 -18.63
CA ALA A 285 15.55 -1.25 -18.11
C ALA A 285 16.81 -0.36 -17.94
N PRO A 286 17.71 -0.72 -17.03
CA PRO A 286 17.67 -1.90 -16.16
C PRO A 286 16.85 -1.68 -14.88
N TRP A 287 16.42 -0.47 -14.58
CA TRP A 287 15.85 -0.08 -13.27
C TRP A 287 14.53 -0.79 -12.95
N SER A 288 13.68 -1.03 -13.94
CA SER A 288 12.44 -1.79 -13.74
C SER A 288 12.72 -3.22 -13.25
N TRP A 289 13.75 -3.87 -13.81
CA TRP A 289 14.17 -5.21 -13.40
C TRP A 289 14.86 -5.24 -12.05
N VAL A 290 15.65 -4.20 -11.72
CA VAL A 290 16.25 -4.04 -10.38
C VAL A 290 15.14 -3.92 -9.33
N LEU A 291 14.12 -3.08 -9.58
CA LEU A 291 12.97 -2.95 -8.68
C LEU A 291 12.17 -4.26 -8.58
N ALA A 292 11.95 -4.96 -9.71
CA ALA A 292 11.30 -6.26 -9.72
C ALA A 292 12.02 -7.28 -8.84
N LEU A 293 13.34 -7.39 -8.99
CA LEU A 293 14.17 -8.27 -8.19
C LEU A 293 14.12 -7.93 -6.70
N LEU A 294 14.17 -6.64 -6.37
CA LEU A 294 14.05 -6.17 -4.98
C LEU A 294 12.68 -6.53 -4.38
N VAL A 295 11.59 -6.34 -5.12
CA VAL A 295 10.24 -6.72 -4.66
C VAL A 295 10.15 -8.23 -4.44
N VAL A 296 10.62 -9.04 -5.39
CA VAL A 296 10.62 -10.51 -5.26
C VAL A 296 11.44 -10.96 -4.04
N THR A 297 12.61 -10.34 -3.81
CA THR A 297 13.44 -10.60 -2.63
C THR A 297 12.71 -10.25 -1.33
N LEU A 298 12.01 -9.11 -1.30
CA LEU A 298 11.22 -8.69 -0.14
C LEU A 298 10.02 -9.61 0.11
N LEU A 299 9.34 -10.10 -0.93
CA LEU A 299 8.28 -11.11 -0.79
C LEU A 299 8.83 -12.42 -0.22
N TRP A 300 10.03 -12.83 -0.66
CA TRP A 300 10.69 -14.01 -0.12
C TRP A 300 11.05 -13.85 1.36
N ILE A 301 11.64 -12.73 1.76
CA ILE A 301 11.94 -12.40 3.16
C ILE A 301 10.64 -12.34 3.99
N ARG A 302 9.62 -11.68 3.48
CA ARG A 302 8.31 -11.56 4.12
C ARG A 302 7.69 -12.94 4.37
N SER A 303 7.74 -13.86 3.38
CA SER A 303 7.24 -15.22 3.55
C SER A 303 7.89 -15.94 4.72
N HIS A 304 9.19 -15.70 4.95
CA HIS A 304 9.92 -16.27 6.09
C HIS A 304 9.36 -15.78 7.43
N PHE A 305 9.12 -14.47 7.58
CA PHE A 305 8.52 -13.92 8.80
C PHE A 305 7.08 -14.40 9.03
N GLU A 306 6.29 -14.56 7.98
CA GLU A 306 4.93 -15.11 8.07
C GLU A 306 4.97 -16.55 8.55
N GLU A 307 5.86 -17.41 7.99
CA GLU A 307 6.04 -18.79 8.43
C GLU A 307 6.48 -18.88 9.90
N GLN A 308 7.34 -17.98 10.37
CA GLN A 308 7.73 -17.92 11.78
C GLN A 308 6.54 -17.62 12.71
N VAL A 309 5.70 -16.67 12.35
CA VAL A 309 4.53 -16.30 13.14
C VAL A 309 3.50 -17.43 13.13
N LEU A 310 3.27 -18.07 11.98
CA LEU A 310 2.35 -19.20 11.85
C LEU A 310 2.84 -20.42 12.67
N ALA A 311 4.13 -20.75 12.59
CA ALA A 311 4.73 -21.86 13.35
C ALA A 311 4.65 -21.64 14.86
N GLN A 312 4.73 -20.39 15.32
CA GLN A 312 4.59 -20.05 16.75
C GLN A 312 3.13 -20.02 17.22
N THR A 313 2.17 -19.99 16.29
CA THR A 313 0.76 -19.83 16.61
C THR A 313 0.00 -21.14 16.47
N TYR A 314 0.32 -21.95 15.47
CA TYR A 314 -0.41 -23.18 15.09
C TYR A 314 0.49 -24.41 15.20
N PRO A 315 0.25 -25.32 16.15
CA PRO A 315 1.02 -26.57 16.27
C PRO A 315 0.99 -27.43 15.01
N GLU A 316 -0.15 -27.44 14.30
CA GLU A 316 -0.37 -28.18 13.06
C GLU A 316 0.42 -27.63 11.86
N TYR A 317 1.00 -26.42 11.98
CA TYR A 317 1.75 -25.79 10.89
C TYR A 317 2.97 -26.60 10.48
N ALA A 318 3.63 -27.30 11.40
CA ALA A 318 4.79 -28.14 11.10
C ALA A 318 4.44 -29.27 10.11
N ALA A 319 3.31 -29.94 10.33
CA ALA A 319 2.81 -31.00 9.46
C ALA A 319 2.37 -30.45 8.09
N TYR A 320 1.75 -29.28 8.07
CA TYR A 320 1.36 -28.59 6.84
C TYR A 320 2.59 -28.20 6.02
N ARG A 321 3.61 -27.60 6.66
CA ARG A 321 4.85 -27.20 6.03
C ARG A 321 5.62 -28.37 5.40
N ALA A 322 5.58 -29.55 6.04
CA ALA A 322 6.25 -30.73 5.53
C ALA A 322 5.64 -31.29 4.23
N LYS A 323 4.35 -30.99 3.98
CA LYS A 323 3.58 -31.51 2.83
C LYS A 323 3.43 -30.52 1.67
N THR A 324 3.78 -29.24 1.88
CA THR A 324 3.50 -28.19 0.91
C THR A 324 4.78 -27.47 0.49
N ALA A 325 4.88 -27.10 -0.79
CA ALA A 325 5.95 -26.25 -1.30
C ALA A 325 5.83 -24.81 -0.72
N ARG A 326 6.90 -24.02 -0.78
CA ARG A 326 6.80 -22.62 -0.36
C ARG A 326 6.04 -21.78 -1.39
N PHE A 327 6.43 -21.82 -2.65
CA PHE A 327 5.85 -21.03 -3.75
C PHE A 327 5.30 -21.89 -4.87
N ILE A 328 6.15 -22.77 -5.45
CA ILE A 328 5.82 -23.55 -6.63
C ILE A 328 6.00 -25.02 -6.30
N PRO A 329 4.95 -25.87 -6.44
CA PRO A 329 5.04 -27.29 -6.19
C PRO A 329 6.13 -27.95 -7.05
N GLY A 330 6.97 -28.76 -6.42
CA GLY A 330 8.06 -29.49 -7.08
C GLY A 330 9.32 -28.69 -7.36
N ILE A 331 9.34 -27.38 -7.06
CA ILE A 331 10.52 -26.53 -7.28
C ILE A 331 11.03 -25.95 -5.95
N ILE A 332 10.20 -25.24 -5.23
CA ILE A 332 10.55 -24.56 -3.96
C ILE A 332 9.37 -24.60 -2.99
#